data_009d98ae996a6f6e7e9800ad32281b5e
#
_entry.id   009d98ae996a6f6e7e9800ad32281b5e
#
_cell.length_a   1.000
_cell.length_b   1.000
_cell.length_c   1.000
_cell.angle_alpha   90.00
_cell.angle_beta   90.00
_cell.angle_gamma   90.00
#
_symmetry.space_group_name_H-M   'P 1'
#
loop_
_entity.id
_entity.type
_entity.pdbx_description
1 polymer ?
#
loop_
_entity_poly.entity_id
_entity_poly.type
_entity_poly.pdbx_seq_one_letter_code
_entity_poly.pdbx_strand_id
1 'polypeptide(L)'
;MNLQHYYWYFKNALSDRQCDHIIDYAKTKKPGEAVIGIQTRKEFEQLKENKNKFSKYKEKLRKVRKSDIVWLEDKWIYNLIHPWIHIANRNAQWNFQWDWSEPCQFTIYNKNQFYDWHHDDNPIPHKGEDVNFKGKIRKLSVTVSLSDPKDYTGGELLFDTRKGIKPGSKKIITCDEITPRGSICVFPSFIHHKVSPVKSGTRYSLVIWNYGWPYV
;
A
#
# COMPACT_ATOMS: atom_id res chain seq x y z
N MET A 1 21.05 1.61 6.55
CA MET A 1 20.79 2.45 5.37
C MET A 1 20.37 3.83 5.84
N ASN A 2 21.00 4.90 5.34
CA ASN A 2 20.64 6.28 5.68
C ASN A 2 19.85 6.86 4.49
N LEU A 3 18.55 7.08 4.66
CA LEU A 3 17.70 7.59 3.58
C LEU A 3 17.72 9.11 3.55
N GLN A 4 17.93 9.70 2.37
CA GLN A 4 17.77 11.13 2.15
C GLN A 4 16.27 11.50 2.08
N HIS A 5 15.44 10.62 1.50
CA HIS A 5 14.00 10.79 1.36
C HIS A 5 13.27 9.56 1.90
N TYR A 6 12.25 9.75 2.74
CA TYR A 6 11.41 8.68 3.29
C TYR A 6 10.29 8.28 2.34
N TYR A 7 9.84 9.20 1.49
CA TYR A 7 8.90 8.99 0.40
C TYR A 7 9.18 9.98 -0.72
N TRP A 8 8.64 9.68 -1.89
CA TRP A 8 8.62 10.56 -3.06
C TRP A 8 7.19 10.65 -3.57
N TYR A 9 6.77 11.80 -4.06
CA TYR A 9 5.40 12.01 -4.48
C TYR A 9 5.30 12.75 -5.81
N PHE A 10 4.15 12.57 -6.46
CA PHE A 10 3.75 13.28 -7.66
C PHE A 10 2.30 13.74 -7.47
N LYS A 11 2.06 15.04 -7.54
CA LYS A 11 0.71 15.61 -7.47
C LYS A 11 0.02 15.45 -8.82
N ASN A 12 -1.26 15.05 -8.82
CA ASN A 12 -2.08 14.94 -10.03
C ASN A 12 -1.40 14.11 -11.15
N ALA A 13 -0.70 13.03 -10.79
CA ALA A 13 0.00 12.17 -11.73
C ALA A 13 -0.95 11.41 -12.66
N LEU A 14 -2.15 11.10 -12.17
CA LEU A 14 -3.25 10.58 -12.97
C LEU A 14 -4.33 11.65 -13.15
N SER A 15 -4.94 11.68 -14.33
CA SER A 15 -6.11 12.51 -14.60
C SER A 15 -7.35 11.99 -13.87
N ASP A 16 -8.36 12.86 -13.68
CA ASP A 16 -9.65 12.46 -13.09
C ASP A 16 -10.29 11.29 -13.85
N ARG A 17 -10.25 11.32 -15.19
CA ARG A 17 -10.75 10.22 -16.03
C ARG A 17 -10.04 8.89 -15.76
N GLN A 18 -8.73 8.90 -15.51
CA GLN A 18 -8.00 7.69 -15.17
C GLN A 18 -8.38 7.18 -13.77
N CYS A 19 -8.57 8.09 -12.83
CA CYS A 19 -9.05 7.75 -11.49
C CYS A 19 -10.46 7.14 -11.54
N ASP A 20 -11.39 7.76 -12.28
CA ASP A 20 -12.74 7.23 -12.49
C ASP A 20 -12.70 5.84 -13.12
N HIS A 21 -11.91 5.65 -14.17
CA HIS A 21 -11.78 4.35 -14.82
C HIS A 21 -11.29 3.27 -13.87
N ILE A 22 -10.30 3.54 -13.00
CA ILE A 22 -9.84 2.58 -12.00
C ILE A 22 -10.96 2.26 -10.98
N ILE A 23 -11.66 3.29 -10.50
CA ILE A 23 -12.74 3.13 -9.51
C ILE A 23 -13.90 2.29 -10.10
N ASP A 24 -14.36 2.66 -11.29
CA ASP A 24 -15.49 1.98 -11.94
C ASP A 24 -15.12 0.55 -12.28
N TYR A 25 -13.91 0.33 -12.78
CA TYR A 25 -13.41 -1.01 -13.05
C TYR A 25 -13.36 -1.87 -11.78
N ALA A 26 -12.82 -1.32 -10.68
CA ALA A 26 -12.77 -2.03 -9.40
C ALA A 26 -14.17 -2.40 -8.88
N LYS A 27 -15.16 -1.52 -9.05
CA LYS A 27 -16.55 -1.77 -8.65
C LYS A 27 -17.22 -2.93 -9.42
N THR A 28 -16.70 -3.30 -10.59
CA THR A 28 -17.21 -4.48 -11.34
C THR A 28 -16.71 -5.81 -10.76
N LYS A 29 -15.70 -5.78 -9.89
CA LYS A 29 -15.08 -6.97 -9.31
C LYS A 29 -15.68 -7.30 -7.94
N LYS A 30 -15.57 -8.57 -7.55
CA LYS A 30 -16.01 -8.99 -6.21
C LYS A 30 -15.00 -8.52 -5.16
N PRO A 31 -15.46 -7.96 -4.04
CA PRO A 31 -14.59 -7.65 -2.91
C PRO A 31 -13.86 -8.90 -2.41
N GLY A 32 -12.59 -8.74 -2.09
CA GLY A 32 -11.75 -9.75 -1.46
C GLY A 32 -11.60 -9.49 0.04
N GLU A 33 -11.10 -10.47 0.76
CA GLU A 33 -10.73 -10.31 2.17
C GLU A 33 -9.31 -9.75 2.26
N ALA A 34 -9.15 -8.66 3.00
CA ALA A 34 -7.83 -8.17 3.38
C ALA A 34 -7.18 -9.18 4.33
N VAL A 35 -5.91 -9.51 4.09
CA VAL A 35 -5.13 -10.38 4.96
C VAL A 35 -3.83 -9.70 5.37
N ILE A 36 -3.32 -10.01 6.56
CA ILE A 36 -2.03 -9.51 7.08
C ILE A 36 -1.26 -10.70 7.64
N GLY A 37 0.04 -10.78 7.31
CA GLY A 37 0.93 -11.81 7.86
C GLY A 37 0.72 -13.22 7.29
N ILE A 38 -0.03 -13.36 6.20
CA ILE A 38 -0.24 -14.62 5.47
C ILE A 38 0.44 -14.48 4.11
N GLN A 39 1.38 -15.35 3.81
CA GLN A 39 2.18 -15.27 2.60
C GLN A 39 1.61 -16.07 1.42
N THR A 40 0.82 -17.10 1.70
CA THR A 40 0.33 -17.99 0.65
C THR A 40 -1.18 -18.24 0.77
N ARG A 41 -1.82 -18.49 -0.37
CA ARG A 41 -3.23 -18.89 -0.42
C ARG A 41 -3.49 -20.17 0.38
N LYS A 42 -2.54 -21.11 0.35
CA LYS A 42 -2.62 -22.36 1.10
C LYS A 42 -2.69 -22.12 2.63
N GLU A 43 -1.84 -21.24 3.15
CA GLU A 43 -1.89 -20.84 4.57
C GLU A 43 -3.23 -20.20 4.94
N PHE A 44 -3.78 -19.37 4.04
CA PHE A 44 -5.08 -18.74 4.28
C PHE A 44 -6.22 -19.74 4.30
N GLU A 45 -6.27 -20.70 3.37
CA GLU A 45 -7.30 -21.74 3.35
C GLU A 45 -7.18 -22.66 4.58
N GLN A 46 -5.98 -23.06 4.96
CA GLN A 46 -5.75 -23.84 6.20
C GLN A 46 -6.20 -23.07 7.46
N LEU A 47 -5.99 -21.75 7.49
CA LEU A 47 -6.49 -20.93 8.60
C LEU A 47 -8.02 -20.91 8.65
N LYS A 48 -8.69 -20.85 7.50
CA LYS A 48 -10.16 -20.87 7.39
C LYS A 48 -10.78 -22.18 7.87
N GLU A 49 -10.12 -23.31 7.64
CA GLU A 49 -10.59 -24.62 8.09
C GLU A 49 -10.75 -24.67 9.62
N ASN A 50 -9.92 -23.94 10.37
CA ASN A 50 -10.03 -23.85 11.82
C ASN A 50 -10.84 -22.60 12.23
N LYS A 51 -12.15 -22.76 12.41
CA LYS A 51 -13.09 -21.66 12.75
C LYS A 51 -12.64 -20.81 13.95
N ASN A 52 -12.08 -21.44 15.00
CA ASN A 52 -11.63 -20.72 16.20
C ASN A 52 -10.39 -19.88 15.93
N LYS A 53 -9.38 -20.43 15.22
CA LYS A 53 -8.18 -19.69 14.82
C LYS A 53 -8.53 -18.56 13.86
N PHE A 54 -9.41 -18.81 12.91
CA PHE A 54 -9.87 -17.82 11.94
C PHE A 54 -10.64 -16.67 12.60
N SER A 55 -11.52 -16.96 13.56
CA SER A 55 -12.22 -15.92 14.33
C SER A 55 -11.25 -15.02 15.11
N LYS A 56 -10.28 -15.61 15.83
CA LYS A 56 -9.24 -14.87 16.55
C LYS A 56 -8.36 -14.05 15.61
N TYR A 57 -8.03 -14.58 14.42
CA TYR A 57 -7.29 -13.86 13.41
C TYR A 57 -8.08 -12.63 12.91
N LYS A 58 -9.38 -12.80 12.58
CA LYS A 58 -10.26 -11.68 12.16
C LYS A 58 -10.39 -10.61 13.25
N GLU A 59 -10.48 -11.00 14.51
CA GLU A 59 -10.54 -10.05 15.63
C GLU A 59 -9.25 -9.22 15.72
N LYS A 60 -8.09 -9.87 15.64
CA LYS A 60 -6.78 -9.19 15.63
C LYS A 60 -6.66 -8.26 14.40
N LEU A 61 -7.06 -8.76 13.22
CA LEU A 61 -7.03 -7.99 11.99
C LEU A 61 -7.86 -6.70 12.10
N ARG A 62 -9.08 -6.78 12.62
CA ARG A 62 -9.97 -5.62 12.79
C ARG A 62 -9.42 -4.54 13.74
N LYS A 63 -8.52 -4.89 14.66
CA LYS A 63 -7.83 -3.93 15.55
C LYS A 63 -6.73 -3.16 14.82
N VAL A 64 -6.14 -3.76 13.78
CA VAL A 64 -5.04 -3.18 13.00
C VAL A 64 -5.54 -2.56 11.69
N ARG A 65 -6.52 -3.21 11.05
CA ARG A 65 -7.03 -2.79 9.75
C ARG A 65 -8.54 -2.99 9.65
N LYS A 66 -9.22 -1.98 9.16
CA LYS A 66 -10.61 -2.02 8.79
C LYS A 66 -10.76 -1.34 7.43
N SER A 67 -10.94 -2.13 6.38
CA SER A 67 -11.09 -1.66 5.00
C SER A 67 -11.65 -2.80 4.14
N ASP A 68 -12.33 -2.45 3.05
CA ASP A 68 -12.70 -3.39 2.01
C ASP A 68 -11.66 -3.31 0.88
N ILE A 69 -11.41 -4.43 0.20
CA ILE A 69 -10.40 -4.49 -0.86
C ILE A 69 -10.92 -5.19 -2.11
N VAL A 70 -10.35 -4.82 -3.24
CA VAL A 70 -10.49 -5.53 -4.53
C VAL A 70 -9.11 -5.71 -5.13
N TRP A 71 -8.81 -6.91 -5.63
CA TRP A 71 -7.55 -7.19 -6.32
C TRP A 71 -7.70 -6.98 -7.82
N LEU A 72 -6.76 -6.24 -8.42
CA LEU A 72 -6.72 -5.90 -9.84
C LEU A 72 -5.36 -6.33 -10.41
N GLU A 73 -5.39 -7.07 -11.53
CA GLU A 73 -4.17 -7.65 -12.15
C GLU A 73 -3.96 -7.18 -13.58
N ASP A 74 -4.73 -6.19 -14.02
CA ASP A 74 -4.78 -5.77 -15.41
C ASP A 74 -3.58 -4.93 -15.81
N LYS A 75 -2.93 -5.31 -16.89
CA LYS A 75 -1.69 -4.71 -17.38
C LYS A 75 -1.78 -3.20 -17.60
N TRP A 76 -2.94 -2.68 -17.98
CA TRP A 76 -3.10 -1.25 -18.21
C TRP A 76 -2.92 -0.42 -16.94
N ILE A 77 -3.26 -0.95 -15.75
CA ILE A 77 -3.05 -0.27 -14.45
C ILE A 77 -1.55 -0.13 -14.17
N TYR A 78 -0.79 -1.22 -14.36
CA TYR A 78 0.67 -1.18 -14.18
C TYR A 78 1.33 -0.21 -15.16
N ASN A 79 0.87 -0.18 -16.42
CA ASN A 79 1.39 0.76 -17.42
C ASN A 79 1.19 2.23 -17.01
N LEU A 80 0.14 2.56 -16.26
CA LEU A 80 -0.10 3.89 -15.73
C LEU A 80 0.82 4.23 -14.55
N ILE A 81 1.20 3.26 -13.73
CA ILE A 81 1.84 3.49 -12.43
C ILE A 81 3.35 3.24 -12.47
N HIS A 82 3.84 2.20 -13.16
CA HIS A 82 5.26 1.83 -13.18
C HIS A 82 6.21 2.96 -13.58
N PRO A 83 5.91 3.83 -14.57
CA PRO A 83 6.79 4.96 -14.88
C PRO A 83 7.09 5.84 -13.67
N TRP A 84 6.08 6.10 -12.83
CA TRP A 84 6.23 6.93 -11.64
C TRP A 84 7.08 6.25 -10.56
N ILE A 85 7.00 4.92 -10.45
CA ILE A 85 7.83 4.16 -9.52
C ILE A 85 9.31 4.27 -9.91
N HIS A 86 9.64 4.10 -11.19
CA HIS A 86 11.00 4.24 -11.68
C HIS A 86 11.55 5.66 -11.47
N ILE A 87 10.76 6.68 -11.77
CA ILE A 87 11.14 8.08 -11.55
C ILE A 87 11.38 8.35 -10.06
N ALA A 88 10.45 7.93 -9.18
CA ALA A 88 10.59 8.11 -7.74
C ALA A 88 11.83 7.43 -7.19
N ASN A 89 12.05 6.17 -7.53
CA ASN A 89 13.18 5.37 -7.07
C ASN A 89 14.53 6.01 -7.43
N ARG A 90 14.63 6.55 -8.63
CA ARG A 90 15.82 7.28 -9.10
C ARG A 90 15.97 8.64 -8.42
N ASN A 91 14.92 9.45 -8.41
CA ASN A 91 14.97 10.83 -7.89
C ASN A 91 15.18 10.87 -6.38
N ALA A 92 14.60 9.92 -5.64
CA ALA A 92 14.84 9.75 -4.21
C ALA A 92 16.19 9.08 -3.89
N GLN A 93 16.97 8.73 -4.91
CA GLN A 93 18.27 8.08 -4.81
C GLN A 93 18.27 6.73 -4.05
N TRP A 94 17.11 6.07 -4.01
CA TRP A 94 17.04 4.74 -3.39
C TRP A 94 17.73 3.70 -4.28
N ASN A 95 17.53 3.76 -5.60
CA ASN A 95 18.10 2.88 -6.61
C ASN A 95 17.88 1.39 -6.30
N PHE A 96 16.72 1.08 -5.68
CA PHE A 96 16.38 -0.30 -5.37
C PHE A 96 16.07 -1.07 -6.64
N GLN A 97 16.65 -2.26 -6.74
CA GLN A 97 16.30 -3.20 -7.79
C GLN A 97 14.97 -3.87 -7.44
N TRP A 98 14.05 -3.87 -8.38
CA TRP A 98 12.77 -4.56 -8.32
C TRP A 98 12.38 -5.02 -9.73
N ASP A 99 11.68 -6.12 -9.84
CA ASP A 99 11.39 -6.78 -11.12
C ASP A 99 9.98 -7.34 -11.22
N TRP A 100 9.21 -7.29 -10.13
CA TRP A 100 7.85 -7.82 -10.09
C TRP A 100 6.95 -6.94 -9.22
N SER A 101 5.65 -6.89 -9.58
CA SER A 101 4.64 -6.22 -8.77
C SER A 101 3.52 -7.19 -8.43
N GLU A 102 3.06 -7.15 -7.17
CA GLU A 102 1.85 -7.86 -6.76
C GLU A 102 0.61 -7.35 -7.51
N PRO A 103 -0.49 -8.13 -7.49
CA PRO A 103 -1.80 -7.60 -7.83
C PRO A 103 -2.07 -6.28 -7.11
N CYS A 104 -2.61 -5.30 -7.85
CA CYS A 104 -2.91 -4.00 -7.28
C CYS A 104 -4.07 -4.14 -6.29
N GLN A 105 -3.90 -3.61 -5.08
CA GLN A 105 -4.96 -3.59 -4.09
C GLN A 105 -5.75 -2.28 -4.18
N PHE A 106 -6.93 -2.32 -4.78
CA PHE A 106 -7.89 -1.24 -4.67
C PHE A 106 -8.51 -1.31 -3.28
N THR A 107 -8.37 -0.24 -2.49
CA THR A 107 -8.80 -0.19 -1.10
C THR A 107 -9.90 0.83 -0.93
N ILE A 108 -10.96 0.44 -0.22
CA ILE A 108 -12.12 1.25 0.13
C ILE A 108 -12.07 1.51 1.63
N TYR A 109 -12.04 2.76 2.02
CA TYR A 109 -12.18 3.19 3.41
C TYR A 109 -13.47 3.98 3.58
N ASN A 110 -14.45 3.37 4.22
CA ASN A 110 -15.69 4.02 4.66
C ASN A 110 -15.49 4.68 6.03
N LYS A 111 -16.48 5.40 6.53
CA LYS A 111 -16.45 6.04 7.85
C LYS A 111 -15.96 5.08 8.94
N ASN A 112 -15.02 5.54 9.77
CA ASN A 112 -14.34 4.80 10.84
C ASN A 112 -13.46 3.62 10.36
N GLN A 113 -13.17 3.52 9.06
CA GLN A 113 -12.22 2.56 8.54
C GLN A 113 -10.82 3.19 8.48
N PHE A 114 -9.78 2.34 8.67
CA PHE A 114 -8.39 2.76 8.86
C PHE A 114 -7.43 1.59 8.59
N TYR A 115 -6.15 1.90 8.55
CA TYR A 115 -5.07 0.92 8.64
C TYR A 115 -4.01 1.48 9.58
N ASP A 116 -3.83 0.85 10.73
CA ASP A 116 -2.93 1.34 11.77
C ASP A 116 -1.46 1.13 11.41
N TRP A 117 -0.57 1.56 12.27
CA TRP A 117 0.87 1.54 12.07
C TRP A 117 1.40 0.16 11.67
N HIS A 118 2.01 0.10 10.49
CA HIS A 118 2.61 -1.11 9.92
C HIS A 118 3.75 -0.73 8.97
N HIS A 119 4.51 -1.72 8.55
CA HIS A 119 5.40 -1.69 7.39
C HIS A 119 4.95 -2.77 6.41
N ASP A 120 5.24 -2.56 5.14
CA ASP A 120 4.78 -3.47 4.08
C ASP A 120 5.78 -4.58 3.79
N ASP A 121 7.05 -4.40 4.16
CA ASP A 121 8.06 -5.41 3.93
C ASP A 121 7.92 -6.60 4.90
N ASN A 122 8.41 -7.72 4.43
CA ASN A 122 8.77 -8.84 5.27
C ASN A 122 10.28 -9.06 5.11
N PRO A 123 11.10 -8.89 6.16
CA PRO A 123 12.54 -9.09 6.07
C PRO A 123 12.92 -10.54 5.74
N ILE A 124 12.00 -11.49 5.94
CA ILE A 124 12.18 -12.87 5.54
C ILE A 124 11.76 -13.03 4.09
N PRO A 125 12.69 -13.44 3.18
CA PRO A 125 12.35 -13.66 1.79
C PRO A 125 11.20 -14.65 1.61
N HIS A 126 10.38 -14.42 0.60
CA HIS A 126 9.21 -15.23 0.30
C HIS A 126 9.61 -16.68 0.01
N LYS A 127 8.98 -17.64 0.69
CA LYS A 127 9.30 -19.08 0.63
C LYS A 127 8.42 -19.87 -0.36
N GLY A 128 7.46 -19.22 -1.00
CA GLY A 128 6.55 -19.85 -1.96
C GLY A 128 7.28 -20.35 -3.22
N GLU A 129 6.62 -21.22 -3.99
CA GLU A 129 7.18 -21.80 -5.22
C GLU A 129 7.07 -20.88 -6.43
N ASP A 130 6.26 -19.82 -6.36
CA ASP A 130 6.11 -18.86 -7.45
C ASP A 130 7.43 -18.12 -7.69
N VAL A 131 7.99 -18.28 -8.88
CA VAL A 131 9.27 -17.70 -9.31
C VAL A 131 9.31 -16.17 -9.21
N ASN A 132 8.15 -15.52 -9.29
CA ASN A 132 8.03 -14.06 -9.20
C ASN A 132 8.29 -13.55 -7.78
N PHE A 133 8.06 -14.37 -6.77
CA PHE A 133 8.18 -14.00 -5.35
C PHE A 133 9.30 -14.75 -4.62
N LYS A 134 9.60 -16.00 -5.04
CA LYS A 134 10.57 -16.87 -4.35
C LYS A 134 11.92 -16.17 -4.13
N GLY A 135 12.35 -16.09 -2.88
CA GLY A 135 13.62 -15.45 -2.48
C GLY A 135 13.59 -13.93 -2.46
N LYS A 136 12.48 -13.28 -2.84
CA LYS A 136 12.34 -11.83 -2.92
C LYS A 136 11.61 -11.25 -1.71
N ILE A 137 11.75 -9.93 -1.54
CA ILE A 137 11.07 -9.12 -0.52
C ILE A 137 10.41 -7.92 -1.20
N ARG A 138 9.43 -7.31 -0.55
CA ARG A 138 8.87 -6.02 -0.98
C ARG A 138 9.92 -4.93 -0.80
N LYS A 139 10.21 -4.19 -1.85
CA LYS A 139 11.21 -3.12 -1.89
C LYS A 139 10.56 -1.74 -1.86
N LEU A 140 9.55 -1.56 -2.69
CA LEU A 140 8.86 -0.28 -2.88
C LEU A 140 7.35 -0.49 -2.76
N SER A 141 6.73 0.34 -1.95
CA SER A 141 5.28 0.48 -1.82
C SER A 141 4.81 1.73 -2.52
N VAL A 142 3.65 1.63 -3.13
CA VAL A 142 2.99 2.73 -3.83
C VAL A 142 1.58 2.89 -3.31
N THR A 143 1.14 4.13 -3.12
CA THR A 143 -0.27 4.46 -2.92
C THR A 143 -0.69 5.56 -3.88
N VAL A 144 -1.87 5.41 -4.47
CA VAL A 144 -2.49 6.37 -5.38
C VAL A 144 -3.78 6.86 -4.76
N SER A 145 -3.96 8.18 -4.66
CA SER A 145 -5.20 8.80 -4.21
C SER A 145 -6.20 8.88 -5.35
N LEU A 146 -7.31 8.13 -5.25
CA LEU A 146 -8.31 8.05 -6.32
C LEU A 146 -9.55 8.91 -6.06
N SER A 147 -9.88 9.22 -4.80
CA SER A 147 -11.02 10.05 -4.43
C SER A 147 -10.75 11.54 -4.62
N ASP A 148 -11.78 12.31 -4.94
CA ASP A 148 -11.73 13.76 -4.76
C ASP A 148 -11.65 14.08 -3.26
N PRO A 149 -10.73 14.97 -2.83
CA PRO A 149 -10.60 15.35 -1.43
C PRO A 149 -11.84 16.02 -0.84
N LYS A 150 -12.78 16.46 -1.67
CA LYS A 150 -14.08 17.01 -1.25
C LYS A 150 -15.06 15.93 -0.80
N ASP A 151 -14.88 14.67 -1.23
CA ASP A 151 -15.81 13.58 -1.00
C ASP A 151 -15.60 12.88 0.35
N TYR A 152 -14.51 13.19 1.08
CA TYR A 152 -14.21 12.56 2.36
C TYR A 152 -13.38 13.47 3.27
N THR A 153 -13.34 13.12 4.56
CA THR A 153 -12.45 13.76 5.54
C THR A 153 -11.76 12.69 6.40
N GLY A 154 -10.57 13.00 6.91
CA GLY A 154 -9.71 12.00 7.55
C GLY A 154 -9.01 11.13 6.51
N GLY A 155 -8.54 9.94 6.89
CA GLY A 155 -7.89 9.02 5.97
C GLY A 155 -6.50 9.48 5.51
N GLU A 156 -5.83 10.33 6.28
CA GLU A 156 -4.49 10.83 5.98
C GLU A 156 -3.47 9.70 6.00
N LEU A 157 -2.50 9.73 5.06
CA LEU A 157 -1.32 8.87 5.09
C LEU A 157 -0.26 9.52 5.97
N LEU A 158 0.18 8.78 7.00
CA LEU A 158 1.21 9.24 7.93
C LEU A 158 2.41 8.30 7.90
N PHE A 159 3.60 8.88 7.99
CA PHE A 159 4.87 8.16 8.09
C PHE A 159 5.51 8.38 9.46
N ASP A 160 6.04 7.29 10.04
CA ASP A 160 6.88 7.35 11.22
C ASP A 160 8.35 7.35 10.82
N THR A 161 8.99 8.48 11.00
CA THR A 161 10.38 8.69 10.60
C THR A 161 11.36 8.61 11.78
N ARG A 162 10.98 8.05 12.93
CA ARG A 162 11.80 7.98 14.16
C ARG A 162 13.09 7.19 14.01
N LYS A 163 13.15 6.23 13.08
CA LYS A 163 14.38 5.49 12.79
C LYS A 163 15.20 6.24 11.76
N GLY A 164 16.29 6.87 12.15
CA GLY A 164 17.26 7.49 11.25
C GLY A 164 17.27 9.01 11.20
N ILE A 165 16.62 9.71 12.14
CA ILE A 165 16.52 11.17 12.16
C ILE A 165 17.41 11.78 13.24
N LYS A 166 17.96 12.97 12.92
CA LYS A 166 18.66 13.84 13.88
C LYS A 166 17.74 14.16 15.08
N PRO A 167 18.28 14.23 16.31
CA PRO A 167 17.52 14.66 17.46
C PRO A 167 16.79 15.99 17.20
N GLY A 168 15.50 16.08 17.55
CA GLY A 168 14.68 17.29 17.37
C GLY A 168 13.79 17.34 16.13
N SER A 169 13.91 16.39 15.17
CA SER A 169 13.03 16.34 14.00
C SER A 169 11.61 15.86 14.35
N LYS A 170 10.61 16.24 13.55
CA LYS A 170 9.24 15.69 13.64
C LYS A 170 9.29 14.18 13.44
N LYS A 171 8.73 13.45 14.40
CA LYS A 171 8.75 11.97 14.40
C LYS A 171 7.69 11.35 13.49
N ILE A 172 6.59 12.06 13.28
CA ILE A 172 5.46 11.64 12.44
C ILE A 172 5.21 12.75 11.44
N ILE A 173 5.09 12.38 10.16
CA ILE A 173 4.85 13.29 9.04
C ILE A 173 3.55 12.85 8.37
N THR A 174 2.66 13.80 8.12
CA THR A 174 1.49 13.62 7.25
C THR A 174 1.92 13.87 5.81
N CYS A 175 1.55 12.98 4.90
CA CYS A 175 1.81 13.14 3.46
C CYS A 175 0.67 13.93 2.81
N ASP A 176 0.61 15.23 3.08
CA ASP A 176 -0.45 16.11 2.57
C ASP A 176 -0.34 16.30 1.04
N GLU A 177 0.83 16.04 0.48
CA GLU A 177 1.13 16.19 -0.95
C GLU A 177 0.29 15.27 -1.83
N ILE A 178 -0.17 14.14 -1.29
CA ILE A 178 -1.03 13.21 -2.04
C ILE A 178 -2.53 13.42 -1.82
N THR A 179 -2.91 14.46 -1.10
CA THR A 179 -4.33 14.83 -0.93
C THR A 179 -5.03 15.11 -2.27
N PRO A 180 -4.42 15.81 -3.24
CA PRO A 180 -5.06 16.00 -4.54
C PRO A 180 -5.31 14.66 -5.24
N ARG A 181 -6.47 14.55 -5.90
CA ARG A 181 -6.85 13.36 -6.68
C ARG A 181 -5.80 13.01 -7.73
N GLY A 182 -5.59 11.73 -7.97
CA GLY A 182 -4.60 11.23 -8.93
C GLY A 182 -3.16 11.34 -8.46
N SER A 183 -2.89 11.82 -7.24
CA SER A 183 -1.55 11.89 -6.70
C SER A 183 -1.01 10.51 -6.33
N ILE A 184 0.29 10.32 -6.52
CA ILE A 184 1.02 9.08 -6.26
C ILE A 184 2.08 9.33 -5.19
N CYS A 185 2.15 8.45 -4.19
CA CYS A 185 3.25 8.37 -3.25
C CYS A 185 3.97 7.03 -3.40
N VAL A 186 5.29 7.07 -3.51
CA VAL A 186 6.18 5.90 -3.53
C VAL A 186 7.09 5.98 -2.33
N PHE A 187 7.31 4.86 -1.64
CA PHE A 187 8.17 4.80 -0.46
C PHE A 187 8.80 3.41 -0.29
N PRO A 188 9.97 3.30 0.37
CA PRO A 188 10.55 2.01 0.74
C PRO A 188 9.59 1.22 1.63
N SER A 189 9.36 -0.05 1.30
CA SER A 189 8.34 -0.88 1.97
C SER A 189 8.58 -1.09 3.47
N PHE A 190 9.80 -0.87 3.95
CA PHE A 190 10.14 -0.93 5.38
C PHE A 190 9.80 0.36 6.16
N ILE A 191 9.34 1.41 5.50
CA ILE A 191 8.93 2.64 6.18
C ILE A 191 7.62 2.42 6.92
N HIS A 192 7.63 2.72 8.21
CA HIS A 192 6.47 2.59 9.08
C HIS A 192 5.44 3.67 8.74
N HIS A 193 4.24 3.26 8.43
CA HIS A 193 3.18 4.16 7.98
C HIS A 193 1.80 3.71 8.42
N LYS A 194 0.82 4.60 8.32
CA LYS A 194 -0.59 4.28 8.59
C LYS A 194 -1.54 5.14 7.75
N VAL A 195 -2.77 4.69 7.62
CA VAL A 195 -3.92 5.48 7.16
C VAL A 195 -4.80 5.78 8.36
N SER A 196 -4.98 7.06 8.68
CA SER A 196 -5.84 7.49 9.78
C SER A 196 -7.31 7.15 9.51
N PRO A 197 -8.19 7.11 10.53
CA PRO A 197 -9.60 6.83 10.31
C PRO A 197 -10.25 7.88 9.39
N VAL A 198 -11.03 7.41 8.41
CA VAL A 198 -11.92 8.25 7.63
C VAL A 198 -13.05 8.73 8.54
N LYS A 199 -13.25 10.04 8.62
CA LYS A 199 -14.24 10.69 9.50
C LYS A 199 -15.61 10.83 8.83
N SER A 200 -15.60 11.10 7.52
CA SER A 200 -16.82 11.19 6.70
C SER A 200 -16.53 10.81 5.26
N GLY A 201 -17.55 10.40 4.51
CA GLY A 201 -17.45 9.99 3.11
C GLY A 201 -16.76 8.66 2.91
N THR A 202 -16.23 8.44 1.69
CA THR A 202 -15.52 7.23 1.29
C THR A 202 -14.22 7.59 0.57
N ARG A 203 -13.10 7.03 1.04
CA ARG A 203 -11.80 7.20 0.42
C ARG A 203 -11.43 5.95 -0.38
N TYR A 204 -11.12 6.14 -1.66
CA TYR A 204 -10.56 5.12 -2.54
C TYR A 204 -9.07 5.33 -2.73
N SER A 205 -8.29 4.25 -2.65
CA SER A 205 -6.87 4.27 -3.00
C SER A 205 -6.46 3.00 -3.72
N LEU A 206 -5.41 3.08 -4.53
CA LEU A 206 -4.77 1.93 -5.14
C LEU A 206 -3.39 1.75 -4.50
N VAL A 207 -3.08 0.53 -4.08
CA VAL A 207 -1.78 0.18 -3.48
C VAL A 207 -1.12 -0.88 -4.35
N ILE A 208 0.20 -0.73 -4.56
CA ILE A 208 1.01 -1.68 -5.32
C ILE A 208 2.29 -1.95 -4.55
N TRP A 209 2.66 -3.21 -4.41
CA TRP A 209 3.92 -3.63 -3.81
C TRP A 209 4.84 -4.21 -4.87
N ASN A 210 6.08 -3.74 -4.86
CA ASN A 210 7.08 -4.09 -5.85
C ASN A 210 8.18 -4.93 -5.19
N TYR A 211 8.42 -6.10 -5.76
CA TYR A 211 9.36 -7.10 -5.25
C TYR A 211 10.72 -7.03 -5.95
N GLY A 212 11.75 -7.34 -5.20
CA GLY A 212 13.11 -7.53 -5.69
C GLY A 212 13.92 -8.37 -4.70
N TRP A 213 15.15 -8.69 -5.09
CA TRP A 213 16.07 -9.42 -4.21
C TRP A 213 16.34 -8.64 -2.92
N PRO A 214 16.65 -9.31 -1.79
CA PRO A 214 17.00 -8.65 -0.54
C PRO A 214 18.07 -7.58 -0.72
N TYR A 215 18.14 -6.66 0.25
CA TYR A 215 19.19 -5.63 0.25
C TYR A 215 20.55 -6.28 0.51
N VAL A 216 21.56 -5.89 -0.24
CA VAL A 216 22.98 -6.28 -0.10
C VAL A 216 23.78 -5.13 0.50
#